data_c768ec5d55ee33160face73809a84b94
#
_entry.id   c768ec5d55ee33160face73809a84b94
#
_cell.length_a   1.000
_cell.length_b   1.000
_cell.length_c   1.000
_cell.angle_alpha   90.00
_cell.angle_beta   90.00
_cell.angle_gamma   90.00
#
_symmetry.space_group_name_H-M   'P 1'
#
loop_
_entity.id
_entity.type
_entity.pdbx_description
1 polymer ?
#
loop_
_entity_poly.entity_id
_entity_poly.type
_entity_poly.pdbx_seq_one_letter_code
_entity_poly.pdbx_strand_id
1 'polypeptide(L)'
;MSQEPVAVPSLSFGTKLGYGVGNLGLQCVTSATVAYLLFYYSDVLKLAPVLVGVAITLPRFWDAISDPMMGVISDRTRLAGGRRRPYIFWGAPLLALSFVLLWYPFASGSAVMLFTYLLLANLFFTTMITVVGVPYTSLGGELSPQYHERTTVFAFSQGFGMLGGLLGMAMLNLAALVPEAMARFSYIIIAILIGIPSCVFLWATYLATRETAPREGAVERPRLRVMLKAN
;
A
#
# COMPACT_ATOMS: atom_id res chain seq x y z
N MET A 1 -17.94 -43.75 7.22
CA MET A 1 -16.52 -43.41 7.37
C MET A 1 -16.45 -41.90 7.53
N SER A 2 -16.39 -41.41 8.76
CA SER A 2 -16.21 -40.01 9.10
C SER A 2 -14.76 -39.65 8.77
N GLN A 3 -14.56 -38.85 7.72
CA GLN A 3 -13.25 -38.25 7.45
C GLN A 3 -12.92 -37.34 8.62
N GLU A 4 -11.88 -37.64 9.38
CA GLU A 4 -11.30 -36.72 10.35
C GLU A 4 -10.91 -35.44 9.62
N PRO A 5 -11.26 -34.26 10.15
CA PRO A 5 -10.86 -33.02 9.55
C PRO A 5 -9.32 -32.92 9.57
N VAL A 6 -8.70 -32.88 8.39
CA VAL A 6 -7.26 -32.68 8.26
C VAL A 6 -6.91 -31.38 8.97
N ALA A 7 -6.19 -31.46 10.07
CA ALA A 7 -5.75 -30.29 10.83
C ALA A 7 -4.83 -29.44 9.96
N VAL A 8 -5.35 -28.34 9.42
CA VAL A 8 -4.54 -27.36 8.68
C VAL A 8 -3.68 -26.62 9.72
N PRO A 9 -2.35 -26.63 9.59
CA PRO A 9 -1.48 -25.99 10.56
C PRO A 9 -1.77 -24.48 10.65
N SER A 10 -1.87 -23.99 11.88
CA SER A 10 -2.08 -22.56 12.14
C SER A 10 -0.89 -21.73 11.67
N LEU A 11 -1.15 -20.51 11.17
CA LEU A 11 -0.10 -19.58 10.79
C LEU A 11 0.77 -19.21 12.00
N SER A 12 2.09 -19.14 11.78
CA SER A 12 3.01 -18.72 12.82
C SER A 12 2.74 -17.27 13.25
N PHE A 13 2.99 -16.97 14.52
CA PHE A 13 2.88 -15.60 15.03
C PHE A 13 3.76 -14.63 14.25
N GLY A 14 4.97 -15.04 13.87
CA GLY A 14 5.90 -14.26 13.05
C GLY A 14 5.33 -13.89 11.69
N THR A 15 4.58 -14.78 11.05
CA THR A 15 3.92 -14.49 9.76
C THR A 15 2.80 -13.46 9.92
N LYS A 16 1.97 -13.57 10.98
CA LYS A 16 0.90 -12.62 11.27
C LYS A 16 1.47 -11.23 11.58
N LEU A 17 2.52 -11.18 12.38
CA LEU A 17 3.23 -9.94 12.73
C LEU A 17 3.87 -9.30 11.47
N GLY A 18 4.64 -10.08 10.71
CA GLY A 18 5.33 -9.59 9.52
C GLY A 18 4.36 -9.12 8.43
N TYR A 19 3.21 -9.79 8.27
CA TYR A 19 2.16 -9.29 7.39
C TYR A 19 1.58 -7.98 7.94
N GLY A 20 1.28 -7.88 9.24
CA GLY A 20 0.71 -6.68 9.86
C GLY A 20 1.60 -5.45 9.69
N VAL A 21 2.91 -5.60 9.91
CA VAL A 21 3.89 -4.51 9.82
C VAL A 21 3.91 -3.84 8.43
N GLY A 22 3.61 -4.55 7.35
CA GLY A 22 3.48 -3.94 6.02
C GLY A 22 2.37 -2.89 5.94
N ASN A 23 1.26 -3.12 6.62
CA ASN A 23 0.18 -2.12 6.67
C ASN A 23 0.55 -0.88 7.48
N LEU A 24 1.44 -0.99 8.46
CA LEU A 24 2.00 0.17 9.16
C LEU A 24 2.66 1.10 8.15
N GLY A 25 3.50 0.57 7.26
CA GLY A 25 4.16 1.37 6.21
C GLY A 25 3.16 1.99 5.23
N LEU A 26 2.20 1.21 4.72
CA LEU A 26 1.17 1.70 3.78
C LEU A 26 0.34 2.82 4.40
N GLN A 27 -0.12 2.64 5.63
CA GLN A 27 -0.96 3.62 6.29
C GLN A 27 -0.20 4.86 6.75
N CYS A 28 1.10 4.72 7.06
CA CYS A 28 1.94 5.86 7.41
C CYS A 28 2.04 6.85 6.24
N VAL A 29 2.41 6.39 5.05
CA VAL A 29 2.50 7.25 3.85
C VAL A 29 1.14 7.78 3.41
N THR A 30 0.09 6.97 3.48
CA THR A 30 -1.27 7.37 3.07
C THR A 30 -1.84 8.43 4.01
N SER A 31 -1.78 8.22 5.32
CA SER A 31 -2.33 9.16 6.32
C SER A 31 -1.55 10.49 6.34
N ALA A 32 -0.22 10.44 6.19
CA ALA A 32 0.60 11.63 6.04
C ALA A 32 0.16 12.46 4.83
N THR A 33 -0.07 11.81 3.68
CA THR A 33 -0.53 12.48 2.46
C THR A 33 -1.91 13.10 2.64
N VAL A 34 -2.88 12.34 3.16
CA VAL A 34 -4.25 12.83 3.37
C VAL A 34 -4.30 14.02 4.33
N ALA A 35 -3.51 13.98 5.40
CA ALA A 35 -3.54 15.02 6.42
C ALA A 35 -2.88 16.33 6.00
N TYR A 36 -1.78 16.27 5.24
CA TYR A 36 -0.91 17.45 5.08
C TYR A 36 -0.67 17.91 3.65
N LEU A 37 -1.06 17.14 2.63
CA LEU A 37 -0.76 17.50 1.23
C LEU A 37 -1.42 18.83 0.84
N LEU A 38 -2.69 19.03 1.23
CA LEU A 38 -3.40 20.27 0.98
C LEU A 38 -2.68 21.45 1.66
N PHE A 39 -2.37 21.32 2.96
CA PHE A 39 -1.68 22.35 3.72
C PHE A 39 -0.31 22.69 3.13
N TYR A 40 0.50 21.69 2.80
CA TYR A 40 1.83 21.90 2.26
C TYR A 40 1.81 22.68 0.94
N TYR A 41 0.93 22.32 0.00
CA TYR A 41 0.88 23.01 -1.28
C TYR A 41 0.16 24.35 -1.22
N SER A 42 -0.85 24.53 -0.34
CA SER A 42 -1.55 25.81 -0.22
C SER A 42 -0.82 26.82 0.67
N ASP A 43 -0.38 26.39 1.86
CA ASP A 43 0.15 27.30 2.88
C ASP A 43 1.66 27.47 2.79
N VAL A 44 2.42 26.41 2.48
CA VAL A 44 3.88 26.47 2.37
C VAL A 44 4.33 26.88 0.97
N LEU A 45 3.72 26.29 -0.07
CA LEU A 45 4.10 26.54 -1.47
C LEU A 45 3.25 27.64 -2.14
N LYS A 46 2.21 28.14 -1.46
CA LYS A 46 1.33 29.23 -1.90
C LYS A 46 0.58 28.97 -3.22
N LEU A 47 0.27 27.69 -3.53
CA LEU A 47 -0.62 27.34 -4.62
C LEU A 47 -2.07 27.54 -4.19
N ALA A 48 -2.91 28.09 -5.07
CA ALA A 48 -4.32 28.31 -4.75
C ALA A 48 -5.02 26.99 -4.28
N PRO A 49 -5.72 26.98 -3.13
CA PRO A 49 -6.31 25.77 -2.55
C PRO A 49 -7.25 24.99 -3.50
N VAL A 50 -7.94 25.72 -4.37
CA VAL A 50 -8.82 25.14 -5.41
C VAL A 50 -8.02 24.25 -6.36
N LEU A 51 -6.84 24.71 -6.82
CA LEU A 51 -5.96 23.94 -7.70
C LEU A 51 -5.41 22.71 -6.99
N VAL A 52 -5.02 22.86 -5.72
CA VAL A 52 -4.55 21.72 -4.90
C VAL A 52 -5.67 20.70 -4.75
N GLY A 53 -6.89 21.14 -4.42
CA GLY A 53 -8.08 20.25 -4.32
C GLY A 53 -8.35 19.47 -5.60
N VAL A 54 -8.28 20.13 -6.77
CA VAL A 54 -8.42 19.46 -8.07
C VAL A 54 -7.31 18.42 -8.28
N ALA A 55 -6.04 18.78 -8.02
CA ALA A 55 -4.90 17.86 -8.18
C ALA A 55 -4.94 16.65 -7.23
N ILE A 56 -5.57 16.78 -6.06
CA ILE A 56 -5.79 15.67 -5.13
C ILE A 56 -6.98 14.80 -5.55
N THR A 57 -8.03 15.39 -6.12
CA THR A 57 -9.27 14.69 -6.44
C THR A 57 -9.17 13.92 -7.77
N LEU A 58 -8.52 14.47 -8.78
CA LEU A 58 -8.43 13.82 -10.11
C LEU A 58 -7.85 12.40 -10.06
N PRO A 59 -6.78 12.09 -9.31
CA PRO A 59 -6.26 10.73 -9.19
C PRO A 59 -7.25 9.72 -8.58
N ARG A 60 -8.28 10.15 -7.84
CA ARG A 60 -9.32 9.24 -7.33
C ARG A 60 -10.15 8.59 -8.43
N PHE A 61 -10.36 9.28 -9.56
CA PHE A 61 -11.01 8.67 -10.73
C PHE A 61 -10.09 7.63 -11.38
N TRP A 62 -8.79 7.86 -11.35
CA TRP A 62 -7.80 6.88 -11.81
C TRP A 62 -7.80 5.62 -10.94
N ASP A 63 -7.91 5.74 -9.61
CA ASP A 63 -7.98 4.62 -8.68
C ASP A 63 -9.16 3.68 -9.03
N ALA A 64 -10.31 4.23 -9.39
CA ALA A 64 -11.49 3.44 -9.77
C ALA A 64 -11.25 2.52 -11.00
N ILE A 65 -10.28 2.86 -11.84
CA ILE A 65 -9.88 2.06 -13.00
C ILE A 65 -8.67 1.18 -12.67
N SER A 66 -7.67 1.74 -12.01
CA SER A 66 -6.39 1.07 -11.75
C SER A 66 -6.51 -0.05 -10.71
N ASP A 67 -7.38 0.07 -9.69
CA ASP A 67 -7.57 -0.96 -8.67
C ASP A 67 -8.08 -2.30 -9.24
N PRO A 68 -9.18 -2.34 -10.02
CA PRO A 68 -9.61 -3.57 -10.67
C PRO A 68 -8.57 -4.13 -11.66
N MET A 69 -7.91 -3.23 -12.41
CA MET A 69 -6.86 -3.64 -13.34
C MET A 69 -5.70 -4.31 -12.60
N MET A 70 -5.24 -3.73 -11.51
CA MET A 70 -4.14 -4.30 -10.72
C MET A 70 -4.54 -5.64 -10.08
N GLY A 71 -5.80 -5.78 -9.64
CA GLY A 71 -6.35 -7.07 -9.20
C GLY A 71 -6.19 -8.15 -10.27
N VAL A 72 -6.65 -7.88 -11.50
CA VAL A 72 -6.55 -8.83 -12.63
C VAL A 72 -5.09 -9.10 -13.01
N ILE A 73 -4.23 -8.08 -13.05
CA ILE A 73 -2.81 -8.21 -13.39
C ILE A 73 -2.11 -9.10 -12.37
N SER A 74 -2.28 -8.80 -11.07
CA SER A 74 -1.63 -9.56 -9.99
C SER A 74 -2.12 -11.01 -9.94
N ASP A 75 -3.39 -11.27 -10.25
CA ASP A 75 -3.95 -12.63 -10.27
C ASP A 75 -3.42 -13.48 -11.43
N ARG A 76 -3.11 -12.85 -12.57
CA ARG A 76 -2.57 -13.53 -13.76
C ARG A 76 -1.06 -13.70 -13.75
N THR A 77 -0.36 -13.01 -12.86
CA THR A 77 1.10 -13.06 -12.78
C THR A 77 1.57 -14.43 -12.28
N ARG A 78 2.59 -14.98 -12.93
CA ARG A 78 3.22 -16.27 -12.60
C ARG A 78 4.74 -16.08 -12.58
N LEU A 79 5.26 -15.64 -11.43
CA LEU A 79 6.70 -15.47 -11.21
C LEU A 79 7.22 -16.46 -10.16
N ALA A 80 8.50 -16.79 -10.21
CA ALA A 80 9.15 -17.73 -9.30
C ALA A 80 9.01 -17.33 -7.82
N GLY A 81 8.80 -16.04 -7.50
CA GLY A 81 8.57 -15.52 -6.16
C GLY A 81 7.12 -15.55 -5.67
N GLY A 82 6.19 -16.11 -6.48
CA GLY A 82 4.75 -16.07 -6.21
C GLY A 82 4.02 -15.11 -7.13
N ARG A 83 2.70 -15.03 -6.96
CA ARG A 83 1.79 -14.28 -7.81
C ARG A 83 1.74 -12.79 -7.43
N ARG A 84 1.65 -12.48 -6.14
CA ARG A 84 1.42 -11.13 -5.57
C ARG A 84 2.65 -10.53 -4.90
N ARG A 85 3.52 -11.35 -4.35
CA ARG A 85 4.72 -10.94 -3.62
C ARG A 85 5.71 -10.09 -4.43
N PRO A 86 5.93 -10.35 -5.73
CA PRO A 86 6.81 -9.51 -6.55
C PRO A 86 6.40 -8.04 -6.60
N TYR A 87 5.08 -7.77 -6.60
CA TYR A 87 4.55 -6.40 -6.59
C TYR A 87 4.85 -5.68 -5.28
N ILE A 88 4.81 -6.40 -4.14
CA ILE A 88 5.19 -5.84 -2.84
C ILE A 88 6.69 -5.54 -2.83
N PHE A 89 7.52 -6.45 -3.34
CA PHE A 89 8.97 -6.29 -3.32
C PHE A 89 9.45 -5.13 -4.20
N TRP A 90 9.06 -5.11 -5.46
CA TRP A 90 9.46 -4.07 -6.42
C TRP A 90 8.66 -2.79 -6.26
N GLY A 91 7.42 -2.88 -5.83
CA GLY A 91 6.57 -1.72 -5.59
C GLY A 91 6.97 -0.92 -4.35
N ALA A 92 7.52 -1.55 -3.31
CA ALA A 92 7.89 -0.86 -2.08
C ALA A 92 8.89 0.29 -2.28
N PRO A 93 10.03 0.14 -2.98
CA PRO A 93 10.94 1.26 -3.23
C PRO A 93 10.33 2.32 -4.16
N LEU A 94 9.50 1.93 -5.14
CA LEU A 94 8.82 2.87 -6.02
C LEU A 94 7.75 3.66 -5.26
N LEU A 95 7.04 3.04 -4.31
CA LEU A 95 6.10 3.72 -3.42
C LEU A 95 6.83 4.74 -2.53
N ALA A 96 7.95 4.35 -1.91
CA ALA A 96 8.75 5.25 -1.10
C ALA A 96 9.27 6.44 -1.93
N LEU A 97 9.76 6.18 -3.14
CA LEU A 97 10.21 7.23 -4.07
C LEU A 97 9.06 8.16 -4.45
N SER A 98 7.90 7.63 -4.85
CA SER A 98 6.75 8.44 -5.24
C SER A 98 6.25 9.30 -4.08
N PHE A 99 6.28 8.79 -2.84
CA PHE A 99 5.96 9.55 -1.64
C PHE A 99 6.94 10.69 -1.40
N VAL A 100 8.25 10.45 -1.49
CA VAL A 100 9.26 11.51 -1.34
C VAL A 100 9.12 12.57 -2.43
N LEU A 101 8.90 12.17 -3.69
CA LEU A 101 8.68 13.10 -4.79
C LEU A 101 7.46 14.00 -4.53
N LEU A 102 6.41 13.50 -3.92
CA LEU A 102 5.23 14.30 -3.60
C LEU A 102 5.54 15.49 -2.68
N TRP A 103 6.57 15.36 -1.82
CA TRP A 103 7.01 16.41 -0.89
C TRP A 103 8.23 17.21 -1.38
N TYR A 104 8.78 16.88 -2.55
CA TYR A 104 9.92 17.56 -3.16
C TYR A 104 9.54 18.20 -4.50
N PRO A 105 8.86 19.35 -4.53
CA PRO A 105 8.53 20.01 -5.78
C PRO A 105 9.80 20.55 -6.46
N PHE A 106 10.14 20.02 -7.62
CA PHE A 106 11.22 20.54 -8.48
C PHE A 106 10.86 21.89 -9.11
N ALA A 107 9.56 22.21 -9.16
CA ALA A 107 9.05 23.39 -9.83
C ALA A 107 8.98 24.56 -8.85
N SER A 108 9.79 25.57 -9.07
CA SER A 108 9.66 26.89 -8.44
C SER A 108 9.46 27.92 -9.56
N GLY A 109 8.28 28.52 -9.65
CA GLY A 109 8.09 29.60 -10.61
C GLY A 109 6.64 29.94 -10.96
N SER A 110 5.90 29.09 -11.67
CA SER A 110 4.51 29.39 -12.03
C SER A 110 3.53 28.47 -11.33
N ALA A 111 2.33 29.00 -11.01
CA ALA A 111 1.25 28.21 -10.41
C ALA A 111 0.86 27.01 -11.30
N VAL A 112 0.91 27.17 -12.62
CA VAL A 112 0.62 26.09 -13.59
C VAL A 112 1.65 24.98 -13.48
N MET A 113 2.93 25.31 -13.38
CA MET A 113 4.01 24.34 -13.26
C MET A 113 3.92 23.54 -11.95
N LEU A 114 3.63 24.24 -10.84
CA LEU A 114 3.45 23.60 -9.54
C LEU A 114 2.19 22.74 -9.48
N PHE A 115 1.09 23.15 -10.09
CA PHE A 115 -0.13 22.35 -10.24
C PHE A 115 0.12 21.08 -11.05
N THR A 116 0.77 21.21 -12.21
CA THR A 116 1.08 20.05 -13.07
C THR A 116 2.00 19.06 -12.34
N TYR A 117 3.01 19.57 -11.64
CA TYR A 117 3.89 18.74 -10.82
C TYR A 117 3.09 17.96 -9.76
N LEU A 118 2.27 18.67 -8.96
CA LEU A 118 1.45 18.05 -7.93
C LEU A 118 0.54 16.97 -8.51
N LEU A 119 -0.14 17.29 -9.62
CA LEU A 119 -1.04 16.34 -10.27
C LEU A 119 -0.31 15.05 -10.71
N LEU A 120 0.84 15.19 -11.38
CA LEU A 120 1.62 14.05 -11.85
C LEU A 120 2.25 13.25 -10.70
N ALA A 121 2.81 13.94 -9.70
CA ALA A 121 3.39 13.30 -8.52
C ALA A 121 2.33 12.55 -7.70
N ASN A 122 1.13 13.14 -7.52
CA ASN A 122 0.03 12.50 -6.82
C ASN A 122 -0.55 11.32 -7.64
N LEU A 123 -0.67 11.45 -8.96
CA LEU A 123 -1.07 10.33 -9.83
C LEU A 123 -0.08 9.17 -9.75
N PHE A 124 1.22 9.45 -9.73
CA PHE A 124 2.25 8.43 -9.56
C PHE A 124 2.18 7.78 -8.19
N PHE A 125 1.99 8.57 -7.12
CA PHE A 125 1.86 8.05 -5.75
C PHE A 125 0.62 7.15 -5.60
N THR A 126 -0.56 7.58 -6.06
CA THR A 126 -1.78 6.77 -5.98
C THR A 126 -1.64 5.48 -6.79
N THR A 127 -1.02 5.56 -7.99
CA THR A 127 -0.71 4.35 -8.78
C THR A 127 0.19 3.38 -8.00
N MET A 128 1.21 3.87 -7.29
CA MET A 128 2.08 2.99 -6.49
C MET A 128 1.36 2.43 -5.26
N ILE A 129 0.46 3.19 -4.64
CA ILE A 129 -0.44 2.67 -3.59
C ILE A 129 -1.28 1.51 -4.12
N THR A 130 -1.87 1.62 -5.31
CA THR A 130 -2.65 0.55 -5.95
C THR A 130 -1.77 -0.66 -6.27
N VAL A 131 -0.59 -0.45 -6.88
CA VAL A 131 0.35 -1.52 -7.27
C VAL A 131 0.81 -2.35 -6.07
N VAL A 132 0.96 -1.74 -4.90
CA VAL A 132 1.37 -2.43 -3.67
C VAL A 132 0.16 -2.88 -2.86
N GLY A 133 -0.82 -2.02 -2.65
CA GLY A 133 -1.94 -2.21 -1.72
C GLY A 133 -2.90 -3.30 -2.18
N VAL A 134 -3.24 -3.36 -3.48
CA VAL A 134 -4.16 -4.38 -4.01
C VAL A 134 -3.56 -5.79 -3.87
N PRO A 135 -2.31 -6.07 -4.32
CA PRO A 135 -1.68 -7.37 -4.08
C PRO A 135 -1.46 -7.67 -2.60
N TYR A 136 -1.11 -6.67 -1.78
CA TYR A 136 -0.94 -6.84 -0.34
C TYR A 136 -2.23 -7.32 0.33
N THR A 137 -3.35 -6.63 0.12
CA THR A 137 -4.64 -7.00 0.70
C THR A 137 -5.10 -8.38 0.22
N SER A 138 -4.93 -8.66 -1.06
CA SER A 138 -5.27 -9.93 -1.65
C SER A 138 -4.40 -11.07 -1.12
N LEU A 139 -3.09 -10.84 -0.87
CA LEU A 139 -2.19 -11.80 -0.24
C LEU A 139 -2.68 -12.20 1.15
N GLY A 140 -3.12 -11.23 1.97
CA GLY A 140 -3.66 -11.50 3.31
C GLY A 140 -4.84 -12.47 3.31
N GLY A 141 -5.71 -12.35 2.31
CA GLY A 141 -6.85 -13.28 2.12
C GLY A 141 -6.44 -14.71 1.75
N GLU A 142 -5.24 -14.90 1.20
CA GLU A 142 -4.72 -16.21 0.75
C GLU A 142 -3.78 -16.89 1.75
N LEU A 143 -3.32 -16.17 2.79
CA LEU A 143 -2.38 -16.73 3.77
C LEU A 143 -2.94 -17.94 4.53
N SER A 144 -4.26 -18.00 4.74
CA SER A 144 -4.91 -19.15 5.36
C SER A 144 -6.28 -19.46 4.74
N PRO A 145 -6.61 -20.76 4.53
CA PRO A 145 -7.95 -21.17 4.13
C PRO A 145 -8.96 -21.05 5.28
N GLN A 146 -8.51 -21.02 6.53
CA GLN A 146 -9.36 -20.95 7.72
C GLN A 146 -9.89 -19.54 7.96
N TYR A 147 -11.20 -19.40 8.14
CA TYR A 147 -11.86 -18.12 8.38
C TYR A 147 -11.29 -17.36 9.60
N HIS A 148 -11.17 -18.04 10.75
CA HIS A 148 -10.66 -17.44 11.97
C HIS A 148 -9.20 -16.97 11.86
N GLU A 149 -8.37 -17.74 11.15
CA GLU A 149 -6.98 -17.36 10.89
C GLU A 149 -6.89 -16.10 10.01
N ARG A 150 -7.69 -16.04 8.94
CA ARG A 150 -7.76 -14.82 8.09
C ARG A 150 -8.20 -13.59 8.88
N THR A 151 -9.22 -13.73 9.72
CA THR A 151 -9.70 -12.66 10.59
C THR A 151 -8.58 -12.17 11.51
N THR A 152 -7.80 -13.09 12.08
CA THR A 152 -6.66 -12.74 12.92
C THR A 152 -5.57 -12.01 12.14
N VAL A 153 -5.22 -12.46 10.93
CA VAL A 153 -4.24 -11.80 10.05
C VAL A 153 -4.67 -10.36 9.74
N PHE A 154 -5.95 -10.15 9.38
CA PHE A 154 -6.47 -8.82 9.12
C PHE A 154 -6.58 -7.96 10.39
N ALA A 155 -6.87 -8.55 11.55
CA ALA A 155 -6.85 -7.82 12.82
C ALA A 155 -5.45 -7.28 13.16
N PHE A 156 -4.39 -8.10 13.00
CA PHE A 156 -3.00 -7.63 13.12
C PHE A 156 -2.70 -6.53 12.11
N SER A 157 -3.07 -6.73 10.85
CA SER A 157 -2.87 -5.73 9.79
C SER A 157 -3.54 -4.39 10.14
N GLN A 158 -4.79 -4.40 10.57
CA GLN A 158 -5.51 -3.18 10.93
C GLN A 158 -4.94 -2.51 12.19
N GLY A 159 -4.53 -3.29 13.22
CA GLY A 159 -3.87 -2.73 14.40
C GLY A 159 -2.58 -1.99 14.04
N PHE A 160 -1.71 -2.60 13.24
CA PHE A 160 -0.51 -1.94 12.72
C PHE A 160 -0.84 -0.77 11.79
N GLY A 161 -1.88 -0.88 10.98
CA GLY A 161 -2.35 0.20 10.12
C GLY A 161 -2.79 1.42 10.91
N MET A 162 -3.53 1.25 12.01
CA MET A 162 -3.91 2.36 12.90
C MET A 162 -2.68 3.05 13.50
N LEU A 163 -1.70 2.28 13.98
CA LEU A 163 -0.43 2.82 14.47
C LEU A 163 0.33 3.57 13.37
N GLY A 164 0.40 3.01 12.16
CA GLY A 164 1.02 3.67 11.02
C GLY A 164 0.33 4.98 10.66
N GLY A 165 -1.00 5.00 10.67
CA GLY A 165 -1.78 6.20 10.43
C GLY A 165 -1.49 7.31 11.44
N LEU A 166 -1.48 6.98 12.73
CA LEU A 166 -1.14 7.93 13.80
C LEU A 166 0.30 8.46 13.67
N LEU A 167 1.26 7.57 13.38
CA LEU A 167 2.67 7.95 13.19
C LEU A 167 2.84 8.87 11.98
N GLY A 168 2.20 8.57 10.85
CA GLY A 168 2.25 9.41 9.65
C GLY A 168 1.72 10.81 9.89
N MET A 169 0.60 10.93 10.58
CA MET A 169 0.05 12.23 10.97
C MET A 169 0.95 12.96 11.99
N ALA A 170 1.45 12.26 13.01
CA ALA A 170 2.27 12.87 14.05
C ALA A 170 3.61 13.39 13.50
N MET A 171 4.29 12.62 12.64
CA MET A 171 5.61 13.00 12.13
C MET A 171 5.57 14.24 11.23
N LEU A 172 4.55 14.38 10.37
CA LEU A 172 4.43 15.58 9.56
C LEU A 172 4.00 16.81 10.37
N ASN A 173 3.34 16.62 11.51
CA ASN A 173 3.04 17.73 12.41
C ASN A 173 4.33 18.36 12.99
N LEU A 174 5.40 17.59 13.12
CA LEU A 174 6.70 18.12 13.53
C LEU A 174 7.29 19.09 12.51
N ALA A 175 7.00 18.92 11.21
CA ALA A 175 7.44 19.87 10.19
C ALA A 175 6.78 21.25 10.32
N ALA A 176 5.56 21.29 10.84
CA ALA A 176 4.85 22.54 11.07
C ALA A 176 5.41 23.37 12.25
N LEU A 177 6.23 22.76 13.11
CA LEU A 177 6.90 23.44 14.24
C LEU A 177 8.21 24.12 13.82
N VAL A 178 8.67 23.93 12.59
CA VAL A 178 9.93 24.49 12.09
C VAL A 178 9.67 25.87 11.46
N PRO A 179 10.59 26.85 11.61
CA PRO A 179 10.46 28.16 11.00
C PRO A 179 10.21 28.10 9.50
N GLU A 180 9.38 29.02 8.96
CA GLU A 180 8.96 29.05 7.54
C GLU A 180 10.13 28.98 6.56
N ALA A 181 11.28 29.61 6.89
CA ALA A 181 12.48 29.58 6.06
C ALA A 181 13.03 28.16 5.81
N MET A 182 12.77 27.22 6.72
CA MET A 182 13.23 25.82 6.63
C MET A 182 12.09 24.84 6.34
N ALA A 183 10.84 25.31 6.25
CA ALA A 183 9.67 24.44 6.13
C ALA A 183 9.79 23.44 4.97
N ARG A 184 10.21 23.88 3.78
CA ARG A 184 10.40 22.98 2.63
C ARG A 184 11.34 21.80 2.93
N PHE A 185 12.49 22.08 3.53
CA PHE A 185 13.48 21.05 3.86
C PHE A 185 12.95 20.09 4.92
N SER A 186 12.20 20.58 5.90
CA SER A 186 11.63 19.77 6.97
C SER A 186 10.63 18.75 6.42
N TYR A 187 9.75 19.14 5.50
CA TYR A 187 8.80 18.21 4.86
C TYR A 187 9.52 17.12 4.05
N ILE A 188 10.60 17.48 3.33
CA ILE A 188 11.39 16.52 2.56
C ILE A 188 12.09 15.52 3.48
N ILE A 189 12.75 15.99 4.55
CA ILE A 189 13.44 15.13 5.50
C ILE A 189 12.45 14.16 6.16
N ILE A 190 11.29 14.67 6.59
CA ILE A 190 10.27 13.82 7.21
C ILE A 190 9.67 12.85 6.19
N ALA A 191 9.49 13.25 4.93
CA ALA A 191 9.05 12.32 3.89
C ALA A 191 10.05 11.18 3.66
N ILE A 192 11.35 11.45 3.73
CA ILE A 192 12.39 10.41 3.67
C ILE A 192 12.32 9.51 4.91
N LEU A 193 12.16 10.09 6.10
CA LEU A 193 12.04 9.36 7.37
C LEU A 193 10.78 8.52 7.47
N ILE A 194 9.74 8.81 6.72
CA ILE A 194 8.53 7.98 6.59
C ILE A 194 8.68 6.98 5.45
N GLY A 195 9.14 7.41 4.29
CA GLY A 195 9.18 6.59 3.08
C GLY A 195 10.14 5.42 3.16
N ILE A 196 11.36 5.64 3.68
CA ILE A 196 12.36 4.56 3.80
C ILE A 196 11.90 3.47 4.77
N PRO A 197 11.46 3.75 6.02
CA PRO A 197 10.91 2.72 6.89
C PRO A 197 9.69 2.02 6.30
N SER A 198 8.81 2.71 5.59
CA SER A 198 7.65 2.10 4.93
C SER A 198 8.07 1.06 3.89
N CYS A 199 9.13 1.32 3.12
CA CYS A 199 9.73 0.34 2.22
C CYS A 199 10.27 -0.88 2.98
N VAL A 200 10.98 -0.67 4.08
CA VAL A 200 11.52 -1.75 4.93
C VAL A 200 10.39 -2.60 5.52
N PHE A 201 9.31 -2.00 5.98
CA PHE A 201 8.15 -2.72 6.52
C PHE A 201 7.45 -3.58 5.45
N LEU A 202 7.34 -3.09 4.22
CA LEU A 202 6.82 -3.88 3.10
C LEU A 202 7.75 -5.02 2.71
N TRP A 203 9.07 -4.83 2.77
CA TRP A 203 10.03 -5.91 2.59
C TRP A 203 9.98 -6.94 3.71
N ALA A 204 9.74 -6.51 4.96
CA ALA A 204 9.50 -7.44 6.07
C ALA A 204 8.27 -8.33 5.80
N THR A 205 7.17 -7.75 5.26
CA THR A 205 6.01 -8.54 4.81
C THR A 205 6.39 -9.55 3.72
N TYR A 206 7.14 -9.11 2.70
CA TYR A 206 7.61 -10.01 1.64
C TYR A 206 8.40 -11.19 2.21
N LEU A 207 9.28 -10.96 3.18
CA LEU A 207 10.09 -12.01 3.81
C LEU A 207 9.26 -12.93 4.71
N ALA A 208 8.37 -12.37 5.53
CA ALA A 208 7.55 -13.11 6.48
C ALA A 208 6.51 -14.02 5.81
N THR A 209 6.00 -13.62 4.63
CA THR A 209 4.99 -14.39 3.90
C THR A 209 5.59 -15.43 2.93
N ARG A 210 6.90 -15.52 2.81
CA ARG A 210 7.59 -16.40 1.85
C ARG A 210 7.30 -17.89 2.08
N GLU A 211 7.17 -18.30 3.33
CA GLU A 211 7.02 -19.71 3.71
C GLU A 211 5.56 -20.20 3.64
N THR A 212 4.61 -19.28 3.59
CA THR A 212 3.18 -19.57 3.70
C THR A 212 2.42 -19.50 2.39
N ALA A 213 3.07 -19.13 1.29
CA ALA A 213 2.42 -19.11 -0.02
C ALA A 213 1.92 -20.54 -0.36
N PRO A 214 0.62 -20.78 -0.55
CA PRO A 214 0.11 -22.10 -0.89
C PRO A 214 0.78 -22.59 -2.17
N ARG A 215 1.28 -23.83 -2.16
CA ARG A 215 1.68 -24.50 -3.39
C ARG A 215 0.47 -24.54 -4.31
N GLU A 216 0.51 -23.80 -5.42
CA GLU A 216 -0.48 -23.93 -6.49
C GLU A 216 -0.45 -25.39 -6.99
N GLY A 217 -1.46 -26.17 -6.64
CA GLY A 217 -1.54 -27.57 -7.06
C GLY A 217 -2.76 -28.36 -6.59
N ALA A 218 -3.63 -27.79 -5.76
CA ALA A 218 -4.72 -28.56 -5.14
C ALA A 218 -6.14 -28.01 -5.34
N VAL A 219 -6.38 -27.20 -6.35
CA VAL A 219 -7.76 -27.00 -6.82
C VAL A 219 -7.93 -27.89 -8.05
N GLU A 220 -8.25 -29.17 -7.82
CA GLU A 220 -8.91 -29.97 -8.84
C GLU A 220 -10.17 -29.20 -9.27
N ARG A 221 -10.08 -28.60 -10.46
CA ARG A 221 -11.30 -28.09 -11.12
C ARG A 221 -12.23 -29.29 -11.23
N PRO A 222 -13.45 -29.25 -10.65
CA PRO A 222 -14.40 -30.30 -10.86
C PRO A 222 -14.56 -30.47 -12.38
N ARG A 223 -14.18 -31.63 -12.90
CA ARG A 223 -14.29 -31.92 -14.33
C ARG A 223 -15.76 -31.75 -14.68
N LEU A 224 -16.10 -30.78 -15.48
CA LEU A 224 -17.44 -30.54 -16.05
C LEU A 224 -18.11 -31.79 -16.63
N ARG A 225 -17.35 -32.84 -16.90
CA ARG A 225 -17.84 -34.15 -17.34
C ARG A 225 -18.60 -34.96 -16.26
N VAL A 226 -18.45 -34.64 -14.97
CA VAL A 226 -19.15 -35.38 -13.90
C VAL A 226 -20.57 -34.82 -13.69
N MET A 227 -20.79 -33.53 -13.98
CA MET A 227 -22.13 -32.91 -13.84
C MET A 227 -23.08 -33.25 -15.00
N LEU A 228 -22.57 -33.66 -16.17
CA LEU A 228 -23.38 -34.05 -17.33
C LEU A 228 -23.80 -35.53 -17.33
N LYS A 229 -23.40 -36.35 -16.34
CA LYS A 229 -23.78 -37.77 -16.21
C LYS A 229 -24.80 -38.04 -15.07
N ALA A 230 -25.28 -36.98 -14.40
CA ALA A 230 -26.23 -37.13 -13.29
C ALA A 230 -27.63 -36.56 -13.62
N ASN A 231 -27.95 -36.46 -14.93
CA ASN A 231 -29.33 -36.26 -15.44
C ASN A 231 -29.69 -37.37 -16.42
#